data_4d06df9777233d915070b864eb1dea69
#
_entry.id   4d06df9777233d915070b864eb1dea69
#
_cell.length_a   1.000
_cell.length_b   1.000
_cell.length_c   1.000
_cell.angle_alpha   90.00
_cell.angle_beta   90.00
_cell.angle_gamma   90.00
#
_symmetry.space_group_name_H-M   'P 1'
#
loop_
_entity.id
_entity.type
_entity.pdbx_description
1 polymer ?
#
loop_
_entity_poly.entity_id
_entity_poly.type
_entity_poly.pdbx_seq_one_letter_code
_entity_poly.pdbx_strand_id
1 'polypeptide(L)'
;MIHLLVLRFSSMGDVAMMIPSIRCLIQKYPEIKITIVSRSAYKPLFNEFQNFNFFEVDFKKKHKGLRGIIKLFKELTKLKPTHIADLHSVLRTHVLYWLFKFRFYKIKRIDKSRSERKKLFRKKNKIFKPLTPVQYRYSEVFNCLGFNIDLTAHEFPDPLNISAQDEIGHIEKSKKWIGIAPFASFNGKIYPLDLMQNIVSFLQREHQVFLFGNGEFEVNKLEVWNKAFSNVFGSYNLNSLLKEIEIISNLDLMISMDSANGHIAANYNIPVITLWGLTHPFAGFSPFLSLSENMIVSNREQYPQIPTSAYGNKTPKGYENVMRTIDVNDVILAVNKVL
;
A
#
# COMPACT_ATOMS: atom_id res chain seq x y z
N MET A 1 -15.90 6.14 -27.81
CA MET A 1 -14.68 5.82 -27.03
C MET A 1 -15.06 5.61 -25.56
N ILE A 2 -14.63 4.52 -24.95
CA ILE A 2 -14.88 4.23 -23.53
C ILE A 2 -13.97 5.11 -22.68
N HIS A 3 -14.55 5.78 -21.68
CA HIS A 3 -13.79 6.58 -20.71
C HIS A 3 -14.16 6.15 -19.30
N LEU A 4 -13.22 5.53 -18.59
CA LEU A 4 -13.36 5.01 -17.25
C LEU A 4 -12.76 5.98 -16.21
N LEU A 5 -13.56 6.40 -15.23
CA LEU A 5 -13.08 7.06 -14.01
C LEU A 5 -12.85 6.03 -12.92
N VAL A 6 -11.69 6.08 -12.27
CA VAL A 6 -11.35 5.23 -11.13
C VAL A 6 -11.18 6.12 -9.89
N LEU A 7 -12.08 5.96 -8.91
CA LEU A 7 -12.14 6.80 -7.72
C LEU A 7 -11.46 6.13 -6.52
N ARG A 8 -10.29 6.64 -6.10
CA ARG A 8 -9.63 6.24 -4.84
C ARG A 8 -8.83 7.39 -4.26
N PHE A 9 -9.31 8.01 -3.18
CA PHE A 9 -8.77 9.26 -2.64
C PHE A 9 -7.71 9.08 -1.54
N SER A 10 -7.64 7.93 -0.91
CA SER A 10 -6.77 7.56 0.21
C SER A 10 -6.99 6.09 0.62
N SER A 11 -6.14 5.44 1.43
CA SER A 11 -4.80 5.87 1.83
C SER A 11 -3.77 5.54 0.75
N MET A 12 -2.49 5.90 0.93
CA MET A 12 -1.44 5.60 -0.05
C MET A 12 -1.32 4.10 -0.33
N GLY A 13 -1.28 3.26 0.71
CA GLY A 13 -1.25 1.80 0.54
C GLY A 13 -2.46 1.25 -0.21
N ASP A 14 -3.66 1.76 0.07
CA ASP A 14 -4.87 1.36 -0.69
C ASP A 14 -4.81 1.82 -2.17
N VAL A 15 -4.17 2.95 -2.46
CA VAL A 15 -3.94 3.40 -3.84
C VAL A 15 -2.90 2.51 -4.51
N ALA A 16 -1.81 2.16 -3.82
CA ALA A 16 -0.80 1.23 -4.34
C ALA A 16 -1.40 -0.15 -4.63
N MET A 17 -2.29 -0.66 -3.78
CA MET A 17 -2.96 -1.96 -3.99
C MET A 17 -3.87 -2.02 -5.23
N MET A 18 -4.26 -0.89 -5.84
CA MET A 18 -5.06 -0.94 -7.07
C MET A 18 -4.20 -1.04 -8.35
N ILE A 19 -2.90 -0.78 -8.26
CA ILE A 19 -1.97 -0.77 -9.41
C ILE A 19 -2.03 -2.08 -10.21
N PRO A 20 -1.97 -3.28 -9.61
CA PRO A 20 -2.04 -4.53 -10.36
C PRO A 20 -3.32 -4.64 -11.21
N SER A 21 -4.47 -4.24 -10.65
CA SER A 21 -5.73 -4.26 -11.39
C SER A 21 -5.77 -3.22 -12.53
N ILE A 22 -5.17 -2.04 -12.33
CA ILE A 22 -5.05 -1.01 -13.37
C ILE A 22 -4.13 -1.50 -14.49
N ARG A 23 -3.01 -2.15 -14.15
CA ARG A 23 -2.06 -2.69 -15.12
C ARG A 23 -2.70 -3.74 -16.00
N CYS A 24 -3.37 -4.75 -15.43
CA CYS A 24 -4.13 -5.74 -16.19
C CYS A 24 -5.23 -5.11 -17.06
N LEU A 25 -5.87 -4.03 -16.57
CA LEU A 25 -6.90 -3.32 -17.34
C LEU A 25 -6.30 -2.63 -18.55
N ILE A 26 -5.18 -1.93 -18.43
CA ILE A 26 -4.49 -1.24 -19.51
C ILE A 26 -3.95 -2.24 -20.52
N GLN A 27 -3.35 -3.34 -20.07
CA GLN A 27 -2.82 -4.39 -20.95
C GLN A 27 -3.91 -5.02 -21.79
N LYS A 28 -5.06 -5.34 -21.19
CA LYS A 28 -6.16 -6.02 -21.90
C LYS A 28 -7.01 -5.10 -22.76
N TYR A 29 -7.12 -3.83 -22.39
CA TYR A 29 -7.98 -2.85 -23.05
C TYR A 29 -7.21 -1.54 -23.33
N PRO A 30 -6.20 -1.57 -24.21
CA PRO A 30 -5.31 -0.42 -24.45
C PRO A 30 -6.01 0.80 -25.04
N GLU A 31 -7.21 0.60 -25.66
CA GLU A 31 -8.02 1.66 -26.26
C GLU A 31 -8.87 2.43 -25.26
N ILE A 32 -8.95 1.98 -23.99
CA ILE A 32 -9.78 2.64 -22.99
C ILE A 32 -9.06 3.88 -22.45
N LYS A 33 -9.75 5.01 -22.48
CA LYS A 33 -9.30 6.19 -21.75
C LYS A 33 -9.52 5.99 -20.25
N ILE A 34 -8.47 6.04 -19.43
CA ILE A 34 -8.55 5.92 -17.99
C ILE A 34 -8.22 7.27 -17.35
N THR A 35 -9.03 7.69 -16.37
CA THR A 35 -8.72 8.82 -15.49
C THR A 35 -8.75 8.36 -14.05
N ILE A 36 -7.59 8.38 -13.40
CA ILE A 36 -7.47 8.15 -11.96
C ILE A 36 -7.85 9.43 -11.23
N VAL A 37 -8.80 9.32 -10.31
CA VAL A 37 -9.26 10.45 -9.49
C VAL A 37 -8.76 10.24 -8.06
N SER A 38 -7.70 10.97 -7.68
CA SER A 38 -7.02 10.80 -6.41
C SER A 38 -6.37 12.09 -5.93
N ARG A 39 -5.71 12.07 -4.76
CA ARG A 39 -4.93 13.22 -4.26
C ARG A 39 -3.63 13.36 -5.07
N SER A 40 -3.19 14.58 -5.31
CA SER A 40 -1.94 14.89 -6.03
C SER A 40 -0.72 14.14 -5.50
N ALA A 41 -0.60 14.03 -4.17
CA ALA A 41 0.49 13.32 -3.51
C ALA A 41 0.65 11.84 -3.95
N TYR A 42 -0.37 11.23 -4.53
CA TYR A 42 -0.32 9.82 -4.98
C TYR A 42 -0.09 9.68 -6.50
N LYS A 43 0.03 10.79 -7.22
CA LYS A 43 0.29 10.78 -8.67
C LYS A 43 1.55 9.99 -9.04
N PRO A 44 2.66 10.07 -8.29
CA PRO A 44 3.88 9.31 -8.62
C PRO A 44 3.70 7.80 -8.66
N LEU A 45 2.71 7.22 -7.94
CA LEU A 45 2.40 5.79 -8.00
C LEU A 45 1.97 5.30 -9.39
N PHE A 46 1.59 6.21 -10.29
CA PHE A 46 1.11 5.91 -11.64
C PHE A 46 2.10 6.32 -12.73
N ASN A 47 3.33 6.68 -12.37
CA ASN A 47 4.31 7.22 -13.31
C ASN A 47 4.76 6.19 -14.38
N GLU A 48 4.56 4.89 -14.12
CA GLU A 48 4.80 3.83 -15.10
C GLU A 48 3.83 3.84 -16.29
N PHE A 49 2.64 4.42 -16.13
CA PHE A 49 1.60 4.41 -17.16
C PHE A 49 1.68 5.64 -18.06
N GLN A 50 1.94 5.44 -19.34
CA GLN A 50 2.04 6.53 -20.33
C GLN A 50 0.68 7.07 -20.80
N ASN A 51 -0.35 6.21 -20.87
CA ASN A 51 -1.64 6.51 -21.49
C ASN A 51 -2.78 6.62 -20.48
N PHE A 52 -2.57 7.33 -19.35
CA PHE A 52 -3.63 7.61 -18.38
C PHE A 52 -3.74 9.09 -18.07
N ASN A 53 -4.91 9.49 -17.55
CA ASN A 53 -5.11 10.83 -17.05
C ASN A 53 -5.22 10.80 -15.53
N PHE A 54 -4.70 11.83 -14.88
CA PHE A 54 -4.83 12.00 -13.44
C PHE A 54 -5.64 13.25 -13.13
N PHE A 55 -6.73 13.07 -12.37
CA PHE A 55 -7.56 14.17 -11.89
C PHE A 55 -7.31 14.37 -10.39
N GLU A 56 -6.75 15.52 -10.05
CA GLU A 56 -6.39 15.84 -8.67
C GLU A 56 -7.59 16.31 -7.87
N VAL A 57 -7.78 15.70 -6.69
CA VAL A 57 -8.80 16.13 -5.72
C VAL A 57 -8.17 16.84 -4.53
N ASP A 58 -8.76 17.96 -4.16
CA ASP A 58 -8.36 18.74 -2.98
C ASP A 58 -9.53 18.86 -2.01
N PHE A 59 -9.57 18.00 -1.01
CA PHE A 59 -10.61 18.02 0.02
C PHE A 59 -10.33 18.99 1.18
N LYS A 60 -9.16 19.63 1.20
CA LYS A 60 -8.85 20.68 2.18
C LYS A 60 -9.39 22.03 1.75
N LYS A 61 -9.40 22.31 0.44
CA LYS A 61 -9.82 23.57 -0.16
C LYS A 61 -10.96 23.38 -1.17
N LYS A 62 -10.62 23.09 -2.43
CA LYS A 62 -11.52 23.13 -3.61
C LYS A 62 -12.72 22.21 -3.51
N HIS A 63 -12.56 21.00 -2.95
CA HIS A 63 -13.58 19.94 -2.88
C HIS A 63 -14.03 19.67 -1.44
N LYS A 64 -13.91 20.68 -0.54
CA LYS A 64 -14.28 20.57 0.88
C LYS A 64 -15.81 20.57 1.06
N GLY A 65 -16.31 19.67 1.91
CA GLY A 65 -17.73 19.58 2.29
C GLY A 65 -18.65 19.16 1.15
N LEU A 66 -19.96 19.22 1.37
CA LEU A 66 -20.96 18.77 0.39
C LEU A 66 -20.93 19.61 -0.89
N ARG A 67 -20.82 20.93 -0.76
CA ARG A 67 -20.70 21.84 -1.93
C ARG A 67 -19.47 21.51 -2.77
N GLY A 68 -18.34 21.19 -2.12
CA GLY A 68 -17.12 20.75 -2.79
C GLY A 68 -17.29 19.42 -3.53
N ILE A 69 -18.05 18.47 -2.99
CA ILE A 69 -18.35 17.20 -3.66
C ILE A 69 -19.25 17.41 -4.88
N ILE A 70 -20.25 18.31 -4.80
CA ILE A 70 -21.09 18.67 -5.96
C ILE A 70 -20.24 19.36 -7.03
N LYS A 71 -19.29 20.21 -6.66
CA LYS A 71 -18.33 20.83 -7.59
C LYS A 71 -17.48 19.74 -8.26
N LEU A 72 -16.92 18.82 -7.48
CA LEU A 72 -16.15 17.68 -8.01
C LEU A 72 -16.97 16.86 -9.00
N PHE A 73 -18.23 16.54 -8.67
CA PHE A 73 -19.14 15.85 -9.59
C PHE A 73 -19.28 16.59 -10.94
N LYS A 74 -19.53 17.94 -10.90
CA LYS A 74 -19.64 18.77 -12.11
C LYS A 74 -18.34 18.79 -12.92
N GLU A 75 -17.20 18.79 -12.28
CA GLU A 75 -15.89 18.75 -12.95
C GLU A 75 -15.63 17.37 -13.59
N LEU A 76 -15.94 16.30 -12.88
CA LEU A 76 -15.80 14.94 -13.42
C LEU A 76 -16.76 14.67 -14.58
N THR A 77 -17.99 15.21 -14.57
CA THR A 77 -18.93 15.05 -15.69
C THR A 77 -18.47 15.78 -16.95
N LYS A 78 -17.71 16.89 -16.85
CA LYS A 78 -17.11 17.56 -18.00
C LYS A 78 -16.10 16.68 -18.74
N LEU A 79 -15.53 15.68 -18.10
CA LEU A 79 -14.63 14.71 -18.70
C LEU A 79 -15.39 13.71 -19.59
N LYS A 80 -16.73 13.73 -19.60
CA LYS A 80 -17.62 12.82 -20.36
C LYS A 80 -17.31 11.35 -20.11
N PRO A 81 -17.24 10.88 -18.85
CA PRO A 81 -17.00 9.47 -18.58
C PRO A 81 -18.18 8.62 -19.04
N THR A 82 -17.89 7.37 -19.40
CA THR A 82 -18.91 6.36 -19.72
C THR A 82 -19.08 5.37 -18.56
N HIS A 83 -17.98 5.09 -17.84
CA HIS A 83 -17.93 4.12 -16.75
C HIS A 83 -17.22 4.71 -15.53
N ILE A 84 -17.64 4.29 -14.34
CA ILE A 84 -17.07 4.79 -13.08
C ILE A 84 -16.87 3.62 -12.12
N ALA A 85 -15.62 3.43 -11.68
CA ALA A 85 -15.22 2.46 -10.66
C ALA A 85 -14.99 3.18 -9.32
N ASP A 86 -15.88 3.01 -8.34
CA ASP A 86 -15.67 3.51 -6.96
C ASP A 86 -14.92 2.44 -6.15
N LEU A 87 -13.60 2.52 -6.13
CA LEU A 87 -12.71 1.66 -5.35
C LEU A 87 -12.54 2.15 -3.90
N HIS A 88 -13.20 3.25 -3.52
CA HIS A 88 -13.04 3.84 -2.20
C HIS A 88 -14.19 3.53 -1.23
N SER A 89 -15.43 3.63 -1.68
CA SER A 89 -16.65 3.33 -0.90
C SER A 89 -16.67 3.99 0.49
N VAL A 90 -16.46 5.32 0.56
CA VAL A 90 -16.57 6.18 1.74
C VAL A 90 -17.68 7.20 1.57
N LEU A 91 -18.03 7.95 2.63
CA LEU A 91 -19.14 8.89 2.58
C LEU A 91 -19.08 9.84 1.36
N ARG A 92 -17.90 10.38 1.05
CA ARG A 92 -17.72 11.27 -0.11
C ARG A 92 -18.02 10.58 -1.45
N THR A 93 -17.53 9.36 -1.62
CA THR A 93 -17.81 8.61 -2.86
C THR A 93 -19.21 8.02 -2.88
N HIS A 94 -19.87 7.83 -1.73
CA HIS A 94 -21.30 7.48 -1.70
C HIS A 94 -22.17 8.62 -2.26
N VAL A 95 -21.86 9.88 -1.92
CA VAL A 95 -22.56 11.03 -2.53
C VAL A 95 -22.32 11.07 -4.05
N LEU A 96 -21.07 10.95 -4.48
CA LEU A 96 -20.73 10.89 -5.92
C LEU A 96 -21.43 9.71 -6.63
N TYR A 97 -21.45 8.54 -5.98
CA TYR A 97 -22.13 7.34 -6.52
C TYR A 97 -23.59 7.61 -6.85
N TRP A 98 -24.33 8.22 -5.92
CA TRP A 98 -25.74 8.52 -6.15
C TRP A 98 -25.93 9.61 -7.21
N LEU A 99 -25.09 10.67 -7.21
CA LEU A 99 -25.13 11.70 -8.23
C LEU A 99 -24.90 11.15 -9.65
N PHE A 100 -23.93 10.24 -9.81
CA PHE A 100 -23.68 9.58 -11.10
C PHE A 100 -24.80 8.60 -11.45
N LYS A 101 -25.29 7.83 -10.50
CA LYS A 101 -26.36 6.85 -10.71
C LYS A 101 -27.67 7.52 -11.17
N PHE A 102 -28.06 8.63 -10.54
CA PHE A 102 -29.23 9.42 -10.96
C PHE A 102 -29.09 10.05 -12.34
N ARG A 103 -27.88 10.17 -12.85
CA ARG A 103 -27.59 10.61 -14.23
C ARG A 103 -27.36 9.43 -15.20
N PHE A 104 -27.72 8.21 -14.79
CA PHE A 104 -27.65 6.97 -15.59
C PHE A 104 -26.25 6.56 -16.04
N TYR A 105 -25.19 7.02 -15.36
CA TYR A 105 -23.83 6.54 -15.62
C TYR A 105 -23.67 5.08 -15.18
N LYS A 106 -22.89 4.29 -15.93
CA LYS A 106 -22.48 2.94 -15.52
C LYS A 106 -21.48 3.04 -14.37
N ILE A 107 -21.95 2.83 -13.14
CA ILE A 107 -21.11 2.92 -11.94
C ILE A 107 -21.19 1.66 -11.10
N LYS A 108 -20.04 1.17 -10.67
CA LYS A 108 -19.90 0.08 -9.69
C LYS A 108 -19.02 0.51 -8.52
N ARG A 109 -19.22 -0.12 -7.39
CA ARG A 109 -18.54 0.19 -6.14
C ARG A 109 -17.99 -1.07 -5.51
N ILE A 110 -16.78 -0.95 -4.91
CA ILE A 110 -16.17 -2.05 -4.18
C ILE A 110 -17.06 -2.53 -3.02
N ASP A 111 -17.20 -3.84 -2.90
CA ASP A 111 -17.63 -4.46 -1.66
C ASP A 111 -16.43 -4.57 -0.70
N LYS A 112 -16.55 -3.92 0.45
CA LYS A 112 -15.54 -3.96 1.53
C LYS A 112 -15.67 -5.18 2.43
N SER A 113 -16.54 -6.12 2.15
CA SER A 113 -16.85 -7.32 2.98
C SER A 113 -17.03 -6.98 4.46
N ARG A 114 -17.81 -5.93 4.75
CA ARG A 114 -17.95 -5.40 6.12
C ARG A 114 -18.50 -6.43 7.10
N SER A 115 -19.41 -7.31 6.66
CA SER A 115 -19.97 -8.39 7.46
C SER A 115 -18.90 -9.42 7.85
N GLU A 116 -18.09 -9.86 6.91
CA GLU A 116 -17.00 -10.81 7.13
C GLU A 116 -15.89 -10.21 7.99
N ARG A 117 -15.51 -8.96 7.72
CA ARG A 117 -14.59 -8.20 8.59
C ARG A 117 -15.09 -8.10 10.01
N LYS A 118 -16.40 -7.83 10.22
CA LYS A 118 -17.00 -7.80 11.55
C LYS A 118 -16.86 -9.16 12.25
N LYS A 119 -17.02 -10.28 11.54
CA LYS A 119 -16.82 -11.63 12.08
C LYS A 119 -15.34 -11.89 12.42
N LEU A 120 -14.40 -11.46 11.59
CA LEU A 120 -12.96 -11.61 11.80
C LEU A 120 -12.44 -10.75 12.98
N PHE A 121 -13.02 -9.57 13.24
CA PHE A 121 -12.56 -8.65 14.28
C PHE A 121 -13.33 -8.77 15.61
N ARG A 122 -14.24 -9.73 15.75
CA ARG A 122 -14.97 -9.96 17.02
C ARG A 122 -14.03 -10.34 18.15
N LYS A 123 -14.31 -9.87 19.36
CA LYS A 123 -13.61 -10.32 20.58
C LYS A 123 -13.99 -11.75 20.97
N LYS A 124 -15.29 -12.08 20.86
CA LYS A 124 -15.85 -13.41 21.15
C LYS A 124 -16.43 -14.02 19.87
N ASN A 125 -16.41 -15.34 19.77
CA ASN A 125 -16.94 -16.10 18.63
C ASN A 125 -16.36 -15.60 17.29
N LYS A 126 -15.04 -15.33 17.29
CA LYS A 126 -14.28 -14.88 16.13
C LYS A 126 -14.28 -15.96 15.04
N ILE A 127 -14.63 -15.58 13.81
CA ILE A 127 -14.43 -16.43 12.65
C ILE A 127 -13.08 -16.05 12.03
N PHE A 128 -12.09 -16.88 12.31
CA PHE A 128 -10.73 -16.66 11.88
C PHE A 128 -10.48 -17.39 10.54
N LYS A 129 -10.86 -16.71 9.44
CA LYS A 129 -10.67 -17.20 8.06
C LYS A 129 -10.15 -16.06 7.19
N PRO A 130 -9.30 -16.36 6.19
CA PRO A 130 -8.82 -15.35 5.25
C PRO A 130 -9.98 -14.76 4.45
N LEU A 131 -9.95 -13.44 4.29
CA LEU A 131 -10.86 -12.71 3.43
C LEU A 131 -10.23 -12.55 2.05
N THR A 132 -11.05 -12.38 1.02
CA THR A 132 -10.58 -12.08 -0.34
C THR A 132 -9.65 -10.86 -0.30
N PRO A 133 -8.43 -10.94 -0.85
CA PRO A 133 -7.51 -9.81 -0.90
C PRO A 133 -8.11 -8.59 -1.61
N VAL A 134 -7.73 -7.40 -1.17
CA VAL A 134 -8.30 -6.14 -1.67
C VAL A 134 -8.06 -5.96 -3.16
N GLN A 135 -6.93 -6.41 -3.70
CA GLN A 135 -6.60 -6.36 -5.12
C GLN A 135 -7.64 -7.09 -5.97
N TYR A 136 -8.05 -8.29 -5.56
CA TYR A 136 -9.10 -9.06 -6.24
C TYR A 136 -10.49 -8.40 -6.13
N ARG A 137 -10.76 -7.69 -5.04
CA ARG A 137 -12.00 -6.91 -4.91
C ARG A 137 -12.01 -5.68 -5.82
N TYR A 138 -10.84 -5.13 -6.12
CA TYR A 138 -10.72 -4.06 -7.10
C TYR A 138 -10.97 -4.58 -8.51
N SER A 139 -10.37 -5.74 -8.87
CA SER A 139 -10.62 -6.35 -10.18
C SER A 139 -12.09 -6.69 -10.39
N GLU A 140 -12.79 -7.15 -9.33
CA GLU A 140 -14.22 -7.45 -9.39
C GLU A 140 -15.09 -6.22 -9.73
N VAL A 141 -14.69 -5.02 -9.29
CA VAL A 141 -15.40 -3.79 -9.69
C VAL A 141 -15.29 -3.56 -11.20
N PHE A 142 -14.13 -3.82 -11.79
CA PHE A 142 -13.93 -3.70 -13.22
C PHE A 142 -14.71 -4.79 -13.97
N ASN A 143 -14.68 -6.02 -13.49
CA ASN A 143 -15.46 -7.14 -14.06
C ASN A 143 -16.97 -6.82 -14.07
N CYS A 144 -17.49 -6.28 -12.96
CA CYS A 144 -18.87 -5.82 -12.87
C CYS A 144 -19.22 -4.63 -13.78
N LEU A 145 -18.23 -3.89 -14.29
CA LEU A 145 -18.41 -2.84 -15.30
C LEU A 145 -18.31 -3.38 -16.74
N GLY A 146 -17.97 -4.65 -16.93
CA GLY A 146 -17.79 -5.31 -18.22
C GLY A 146 -16.33 -5.41 -18.68
N PHE A 147 -15.37 -5.03 -17.83
CA PHE A 147 -13.93 -5.15 -18.09
C PHE A 147 -13.40 -6.40 -17.39
N ASN A 148 -13.49 -7.54 -18.03
CA ASN A 148 -13.05 -8.82 -17.47
C ASN A 148 -11.53 -8.88 -17.42
N ILE A 149 -10.95 -8.56 -16.27
CA ILE A 149 -9.50 -8.66 -16.00
C ILE A 149 -9.20 -9.85 -15.09
N ASP A 150 -8.03 -10.44 -15.28
CA ASP A 150 -7.53 -11.55 -14.48
C ASP A 150 -6.17 -11.16 -13.88
N LEU A 151 -6.08 -11.14 -12.54
CA LEU A 151 -4.85 -10.82 -11.84
C LEU A 151 -3.80 -11.93 -11.90
N THR A 152 -4.18 -13.15 -12.30
CA THR A 152 -3.20 -14.25 -12.52
C THR A 152 -2.38 -14.05 -13.79
N ALA A 153 -2.89 -13.25 -14.74
CA ALA A 153 -2.21 -12.86 -15.96
C ALA A 153 -1.45 -11.51 -15.82
N HIS A 154 -1.18 -11.09 -14.57
CA HIS A 154 -0.48 -9.85 -14.30
C HIS A 154 1.00 -9.95 -14.69
N GLU A 155 1.50 -8.95 -15.40
CA GLU A 155 2.90 -8.78 -15.74
C GLU A 155 3.48 -7.62 -14.94
N PHE A 156 4.67 -7.84 -14.37
CA PHE A 156 5.35 -6.79 -13.62
C PHE A 156 6.12 -5.86 -14.56
N PRO A 157 6.26 -4.57 -14.25
CA PRO A 157 7.08 -3.67 -15.00
C PRO A 157 8.56 -3.91 -14.69
N ASP A 158 9.43 -3.43 -15.58
CA ASP A 158 10.85 -3.31 -15.30
C ASP A 158 11.10 -2.31 -14.15
N PRO A 159 12.22 -2.45 -13.42
CA PRO A 159 12.65 -1.46 -12.44
C PRO A 159 12.80 -0.08 -13.08
N LEU A 160 12.44 0.97 -12.34
CA LEU A 160 12.61 2.35 -12.80
C LEU A 160 14.09 2.76 -12.79
N ASN A 161 14.47 3.62 -13.70
CA ASN A 161 15.78 4.25 -13.68
C ASN A 161 15.90 5.16 -12.44
N ILE A 162 16.98 5.03 -11.68
CA ILE A 162 17.23 5.86 -10.50
C ILE A 162 17.73 7.23 -10.95
N SER A 163 16.91 8.26 -10.82
CA SER A 163 17.26 9.65 -11.14
C SER A 163 18.11 10.32 -10.07
N ALA A 164 18.11 9.78 -8.84
CA ALA A 164 18.76 10.35 -7.67
C ALA A 164 20.11 9.70 -7.34
N GLN A 165 20.87 9.22 -8.33
CA GLN A 165 22.16 8.54 -8.09
C GLN A 165 23.14 9.40 -7.30
N ASP A 166 23.25 10.68 -7.63
CA ASP A 166 24.15 11.63 -6.94
C ASP A 166 23.70 11.92 -5.49
N GLU A 167 22.38 11.85 -5.22
CA GLU A 167 21.82 12.09 -3.89
C GLU A 167 21.97 10.88 -2.95
N ILE A 168 22.00 9.68 -3.54
CA ILE A 168 22.16 8.41 -2.80
C ILE A 168 23.64 8.19 -2.40
N GLY A 169 24.57 8.87 -3.08
CA GLY A 169 26.00 8.74 -2.87
C GLY A 169 26.57 7.43 -3.43
N HIS A 170 27.74 7.03 -2.95
CA HIS A 170 28.39 5.82 -3.43
C HIS A 170 27.69 4.58 -2.89
N ILE A 171 26.92 3.91 -3.75
CA ILE A 171 26.27 2.63 -3.45
C ILE A 171 27.10 1.51 -4.09
N GLU A 172 27.45 0.55 -3.27
CA GLU A 172 28.18 -0.64 -3.71
C GLU A 172 27.22 -1.58 -4.44
N LYS A 173 27.29 -1.61 -5.78
CA LYS A 173 26.41 -2.43 -6.64
C LYS A 173 26.56 -3.95 -6.41
N SER A 174 27.66 -4.38 -5.79
CA SER A 174 27.90 -5.78 -5.44
C SER A 174 27.05 -6.27 -4.26
N LYS A 175 26.55 -5.35 -3.43
CA LYS A 175 25.70 -5.67 -2.28
C LYS A 175 24.24 -5.76 -2.67
N LYS A 176 23.50 -6.64 -1.96
CA LYS A 176 22.04 -6.68 -2.05
C LYS A 176 21.43 -5.42 -1.43
N TRP A 177 20.34 -4.93 -2.01
CA TRP A 177 19.63 -3.75 -1.57
C TRP A 177 18.39 -4.14 -0.77
N ILE A 178 18.36 -3.81 0.50
CA ILE A 178 17.26 -4.12 1.40
C ILE A 178 16.56 -2.84 1.82
N GLY A 179 15.27 -2.72 1.48
CA GLY A 179 14.42 -1.65 1.98
C GLY A 179 13.83 -1.98 3.34
N ILE A 180 13.82 -1.02 4.27
CA ILE A 180 13.17 -1.17 5.58
C ILE A 180 12.23 0.01 5.81
N ALA A 181 10.92 -0.28 5.94
CA ALA A 181 9.87 0.67 6.26
C ALA A 181 9.28 0.35 7.66
N PRO A 182 9.92 0.86 8.75
CA PRO A 182 9.63 0.42 10.12
C PRO A 182 8.37 1.05 10.71
N PHE A 183 7.75 2.01 10.02
CA PHE A 183 6.62 2.77 10.53
C PHE A 183 5.30 2.40 9.87
N ALA A 184 4.21 2.72 10.56
CA ALA A 184 2.84 2.61 10.08
C ALA A 184 1.96 3.68 10.72
N SER A 185 0.75 3.90 10.16
CA SER A 185 -0.17 4.93 10.64
C SER A 185 -0.69 4.75 12.08
N PHE A 186 -0.54 3.54 12.67
CA PHE A 186 -1.01 3.22 14.01
C PHE A 186 0.01 2.37 14.77
N ASN A 187 0.21 2.69 16.05
CA ASN A 187 1.20 2.03 16.91
C ASN A 187 1.04 0.51 16.97
N GLY A 188 -0.19 -0.01 16.91
CA GLY A 188 -0.44 -1.46 16.92
C GLY A 188 0.07 -2.22 15.68
N LYS A 189 0.70 -1.52 14.74
CA LYS A 189 1.32 -2.07 13.53
C LYS A 189 2.84 -1.80 13.48
N ILE A 190 3.38 -1.03 14.42
CA ILE A 190 4.80 -0.65 14.43
C ILE A 190 5.58 -1.68 15.22
N TYR A 191 6.57 -2.30 14.58
CA TYR A 191 7.52 -3.17 15.26
C TYR A 191 8.41 -2.33 16.20
N PRO A 192 8.76 -2.83 17.42
CA PRO A 192 9.58 -2.08 18.35
C PRO A 192 10.87 -1.60 17.71
N LEU A 193 11.14 -0.30 17.80
CA LEU A 193 12.29 0.31 17.11
C LEU A 193 13.64 -0.20 17.62
N ASP A 194 13.74 -0.57 18.89
CA ASP A 194 14.91 -1.23 19.46
C ASP A 194 15.20 -2.59 18.81
N LEU A 195 14.17 -3.39 18.56
CA LEU A 195 14.30 -4.67 17.87
C LEU A 195 14.56 -4.47 16.37
N MET A 196 13.91 -3.47 15.74
CA MET A 196 14.18 -3.14 14.35
C MET A 196 15.61 -2.65 14.14
N GLN A 197 16.17 -1.88 15.09
CA GLN A 197 17.56 -1.46 15.06
C GLN A 197 18.52 -2.65 15.06
N ASN A 198 18.22 -3.72 15.81
CA ASN A 198 19.03 -4.94 15.79
C ASN A 198 19.02 -5.59 14.41
N ILE A 199 17.86 -5.61 13.74
CA ILE A 199 17.73 -6.12 12.36
C ILE A 199 18.58 -5.26 11.41
N VAL A 200 18.45 -3.93 11.47
CA VAL A 200 19.25 -2.99 10.65
C VAL A 200 20.76 -3.20 10.90
N SER A 201 21.17 -3.28 12.18
CA SER A 201 22.57 -3.49 12.57
C SER A 201 23.13 -4.81 12.04
N PHE A 202 22.32 -5.85 11.97
CA PHE A 202 22.72 -7.14 11.39
C PHE A 202 22.87 -7.05 9.87
N LEU A 203 21.81 -6.59 9.19
CA LEU A 203 21.74 -6.60 7.74
C LEU A 203 22.76 -5.65 7.06
N GLN A 204 23.05 -4.50 7.65
CA GLN A 204 23.99 -3.55 7.09
C GLN A 204 25.44 -4.04 7.03
N ARG A 205 25.78 -5.15 7.70
CA ARG A 205 27.14 -5.72 7.64
C ARG A 205 27.48 -6.26 6.25
N GLU A 206 26.50 -6.85 5.57
CA GLU A 206 26.68 -7.51 4.28
C GLU A 206 25.84 -6.87 3.14
N HIS A 207 24.84 -6.06 3.50
CA HIS A 207 23.86 -5.49 2.55
C HIS A 207 23.84 -3.97 2.60
N GLN A 208 23.36 -3.35 1.55
CA GLN A 208 22.98 -1.92 1.54
C GLN A 208 21.54 -1.79 2.04
N VAL A 209 21.34 -1.02 3.09
CA VAL A 209 20.01 -0.83 3.71
C VAL A 209 19.46 0.55 3.38
N PHE A 210 18.22 0.59 2.87
CA PHE A 210 17.47 1.81 2.59
C PHE A 210 16.33 1.97 3.60
N LEU A 211 16.34 3.06 4.37
CA LEU A 211 15.33 3.34 5.38
C LEU A 211 14.24 4.27 4.82
N PHE A 212 12.99 3.85 4.94
CA PHE A 212 11.83 4.62 4.47
C PHE A 212 11.01 5.14 5.66
N GLY A 213 10.76 6.44 5.67
CA GLY A 213 9.94 7.12 6.66
C GLY A 213 9.67 8.56 6.24
N ASN A 214 8.63 9.17 6.80
CA ASN A 214 8.20 10.50 6.41
C ASN A 214 7.68 11.29 7.64
N GLY A 215 7.94 12.58 7.61
CA GLY A 215 7.60 13.48 8.71
C GLY A 215 8.67 13.48 9.81
N GLU A 216 8.71 14.58 10.54
CA GLU A 216 9.78 14.92 11.49
C GLU A 216 10.05 13.81 12.50
N PHE A 217 9.00 13.21 13.08
CA PHE A 217 9.18 12.16 14.10
C PHE A 217 9.88 10.92 13.53
N GLU A 218 9.43 10.41 12.37
CA GLU A 218 10.01 9.21 11.74
C GLU A 218 11.43 9.48 11.27
N VAL A 219 11.65 10.62 10.60
CA VAL A 219 12.97 11.05 10.10
C VAL A 219 13.99 11.14 11.24
N ASN A 220 13.66 11.81 12.34
CA ASN A 220 14.56 11.94 13.49
C ASN A 220 14.98 10.56 14.06
N LYS A 221 14.10 9.56 14.02
CA LYS A 221 14.44 8.19 14.44
C LYS A 221 15.37 7.49 13.46
N LEU A 222 15.10 7.62 12.16
CA LEU A 222 15.91 6.98 11.12
C LEU A 222 17.30 7.62 10.97
N GLU A 223 17.42 8.92 11.23
CA GLU A 223 18.72 9.61 11.24
C GLU A 223 19.71 9.02 12.23
N VAL A 224 19.22 8.55 13.38
CA VAL A 224 20.07 7.90 14.39
C VAL A 224 20.72 6.65 13.79
N TRP A 225 19.97 5.84 13.04
CA TRP A 225 20.51 4.63 12.40
C TRP A 225 21.39 4.96 11.19
N ASN A 226 20.99 5.96 10.40
CA ASN A 226 21.78 6.41 9.26
C ASN A 226 23.17 6.94 9.68
N LYS A 227 23.26 7.60 10.84
CA LYS A 227 24.54 8.09 11.39
C LYS A 227 25.35 6.99 12.08
N ALA A 228 24.68 5.97 12.60
CA ALA A 228 25.34 4.88 13.37
C ALA A 228 25.92 3.77 12.47
N PHE A 229 25.41 3.59 11.26
CA PHE A 229 25.73 2.47 10.39
C PHE A 229 26.20 2.92 9.01
N SER A 230 27.34 2.38 8.54
CA SER A 230 28.01 2.82 7.30
C SER A 230 27.27 2.46 6.01
N ASN A 231 26.52 1.33 6.01
CA ASN A 231 25.82 0.83 4.85
C ASN A 231 24.29 1.10 4.91
N VAL A 232 23.91 2.20 5.57
CA VAL A 232 22.51 2.61 5.75
C VAL A 232 22.27 3.96 5.08
N PHE A 233 21.25 4.05 4.25
CA PHE A 233 20.82 5.27 3.58
C PHE A 233 19.37 5.62 3.95
N GLY A 234 19.13 6.88 4.30
CA GLY A 234 17.78 7.38 4.59
C GLY A 234 17.13 7.98 3.35
N SER A 235 16.13 7.29 2.77
CA SER A 235 15.41 7.77 1.58
C SER A 235 14.62 9.06 1.81
N TYR A 236 14.34 9.41 3.06
CA TYR A 236 13.67 10.65 3.45
C TYR A 236 14.40 11.93 2.99
N ASN A 237 15.70 11.85 2.71
CA ASN A 237 16.49 12.96 2.17
C ASN A 237 16.13 13.31 0.72
N LEU A 238 15.50 12.37 -0.01
CA LEU A 238 15.11 12.58 -1.41
C LEU A 238 13.92 13.53 -1.58
N ASN A 239 13.13 13.77 -0.53
CA ASN A 239 11.95 14.65 -0.53
C ASN A 239 10.99 14.43 -1.72
N SER A 240 10.95 13.22 -2.30
CA SER A 240 10.16 12.88 -3.48
C SER A 240 9.70 11.44 -3.44
N LEU A 241 8.37 11.24 -3.45
CA LEU A 241 7.79 9.90 -3.54
C LEU A 241 8.22 9.18 -4.84
N LEU A 242 8.42 9.90 -5.95
CA LEU A 242 8.89 9.28 -7.19
C LEU A 242 10.30 8.69 -7.02
N LYS A 243 11.23 9.45 -6.45
CA LYS A 243 12.59 8.97 -6.18
C LYS A 243 12.62 7.80 -5.19
N GLU A 244 11.73 7.81 -4.18
CA GLU A 244 11.57 6.67 -3.28
C GLU A 244 11.07 5.43 -4.05
N ILE A 245 10.11 5.57 -4.98
CA ILE A 245 9.62 4.47 -5.82
C ILE A 245 10.72 3.96 -6.75
N GLU A 246 11.55 4.84 -7.30
CA GLU A 246 12.71 4.46 -8.11
C GLU A 246 13.66 3.54 -7.32
N ILE A 247 13.98 3.89 -6.08
CA ILE A 247 14.78 3.02 -5.21
C ILE A 247 14.03 1.73 -4.90
N ILE A 248 12.77 1.80 -4.50
CA ILE A 248 11.97 0.63 -4.13
C ILE A 248 11.89 -0.37 -5.28
N SER A 249 11.78 0.09 -6.52
CA SER A 249 11.71 -0.78 -7.70
C SER A 249 13.02 -1.53 -8.00
N ASN A 250 14.13 -1.11 -7.41
CA ASN A 250 15.46 -1.69 -7.59
C ASN A 250 15.95 -2.48 -6.35
N LEU A 251 15.12 -2.66 -5.33
CA LEU A 251 15.47 -3.46 -4.16
C LEU A 251 15.50 -4.97 -4.49
N ASP A 252 16.31 -5.71 -3.75
CA ASP A 252 16.25 -7.17 -3.73
C ASP A 252 15.22 -7.70 -2.73
N LEU A 253 14.90 -6.90 -1.69
CA LEU A 253 13.95 -7.24 -0.62
C LEU A 253 13.40 -5.98 0.05
N MET A 254 12.13 -6.02 0.46
CA MET A 254 11.51 -5.02 1.33
C MET A 254 11.07 -5.65 2.64
N ILE A 255 11.51 -5.10 3.79
CA ILE A 255 10.93 -5.38 5.11
C ILE A 255 9.98 -4.24 5.45
N SER A 256 8.71 -4.54 5.66
CA SER A 256 7.69 -3.52 5.88
C SER A 256 6.71 -3.92 6.96
N MET A 257 6.18 -2.92 7.64
CA MET A 257 4.95 -3.08 8.40
C MET A 257 3.78 -3.27 7.42
N ASP A 258 2.58 -3.59 7.93
CA ASP A 258 1.33 -3.46 7.16
C ASP A 258 1.12 -1.97 6.78
N SER A 259 1.87 -1.50 5.76
CA SER A 259 2.01 -0.10 5.34
C SER A 259 2.17 0.05 3.83
N ALA A 260 2.27 1.28 3.34
CA ALA A 260 2.26 1.57 1.91
C ALA A 260 3.49 1.02 1.16
N ASN A 261 4.67 1.08 1.77
CA ASN A 261 5.92 0.73 1.08
C ASN A 261 5.99 -0.74 0.67
N GLY A 262 5.44 -1.66 1.50
CA GLY A 262 5.30 -3.06 1.13
C GLY A 262 4.42 -3.27 -0.11
N HIS A 263 3.34 -2.49 -0.26
CA HIS A 263 2.49 -2.56 -1.46
C HIS A 263 3.18 -1.98 -2.69
N ILE A 264 3.97 -0.91 -2.51
CA ILE A 264 4.75 -0.30 -3.61
C ILE A 264 5.79 -1.30 -4.10
N ALA A 265 6.56 -1.91 -3.19
CA ALA A 265 7.57 -2.91 -3.53
C ALA A 265 6.96 -4.11 -4.28
N ALA A 266 5.84 -4.63 -3.78
CA ALA A 266 5.13 -5.74 -4.42
C ALA A 266 4.63 -5.42 -5.84
N ASN A 267 4.41 -4.14 -6.19
CA ASN A 267 4.04 -3.74 -7.55
C ASN A 267 5.17 -3.88 -8.57
N TYR A 268 6.42 -4.01 -8.10
CA TYR A 268 7.63 -4.21 -8.91
C TYR A 268 8.23 -5.61 -8.75
N ASN A 269 7.44 -6.57 -8.27
CA ASN A 269 7.88 -7.95 -8.00
C ASN A 269 8.99 -8.07 -6.95
N ILE A 270 9.17 -7.05 -6.13
CA ILE A 270 10.13 -7.12 -5.04
C ILE A 270 9.55 -8.01 -3.92
N PRO A 271 10.26 -9.02 -3.46
CA PRO A 271 9.85 -9.82 -2.30
C PRO A 271 9.61 -8.91 -1.08
N VAL A 272 8.51 -9.16 -0.34
CA VAL A 272 8.16 -8.34 0.82
C VAL A 272 8.00 -9.23 2.05
N ILE A 273 8.85 -9.01 3.06
CA ILE A 273 8.63 -9.54 4.40
C ILE A 273 7.78 -8.53 5.16
N THR A 274 6.58 -8.96 5.60
CA THR A 274 5.65 -8.10 6.33
C THR A 274 5.51 -8.52 7.79
N LEU A 275 5.63 -7.55 8.71
CA LEU A 275 5.46 -7.77 10.15
C LEU A 275 4.06 -7.33 10.60
N TRP A 276 3.32 -8.24 11.21
CA TRP A 276 1.92 -8.06 11.57
C TRP A 276 1.71 -8.11 13.09
N GLY A 277 1.20 -7.01 13.64
CA GLY A 277 0.90 -6.87 15.06
C GLY A 277 -0.58 -7.07 15.40
N LEU A 278 -1.30 -5.97 15.67
CA LEU A 278 -2.75 -6.00 15.94
C LEU A 278 -3.61 -6.19 14.70
N THR A 279 -3.01 -6.17 13.50
CA THR A 279 -3.63 -6.58 12.24
C THR A 279 -3.24 -8.01 11.88
N HIS A 280 -3.72 -8.53 10.75
CA HIS A 280 -3.40 -9.87 10.29
C HIS A 280 -3.60 -9.97 8.77
N PRO A 281 -2.79 -10.76 8.03
CA PRO A 281 -2.94 -10.98 6.59
C PRO A 281 -4.36 -11.40 6.18
N PHE A 282 -5.05 -12.18 7.04
CA PHE A 282 -6.43 -12.62 6.81
C PHE A 282 -7.44 -11.49 6.62
N ALA A 283 -7.10 -10.25 6.97
CA ALA A 283 -7.93 -9.08 6.66
C ALA A 283 -7.93 -8.70 5.16
N GLY A 284 -7.07 -9.33 4.35
CA GLY A 284 -6.98 -9.15 2.91
C GLY A 284 -6.19 -7.92 2.50
N PHE A 285 -5.23 -7.47 3.32
CA PHE A 285 -4.36 -6.32 3.05
C PHE A 285 -2.89 -6.70 2.82
N SER A 286 -2.61 -7.97 2.54
CA SER A 286 -1.25 -8.39 2.20
C SER A 286 -0.78 -7.74 0.90
N PRO A 287 0.53 -7.50 0.72
CA PRO A 287 1.09 -7.10 -0.55
C PRO A 287 0.71 -8.07 -1.67
N PHE A 288 0.66 -7.58 -2.90
CA PHE A 288 0.23 -8.38 -4.06
C PHE A 288 1.17 -9.56 -4.27
N LEU A 289 0.61 -10.76 -4.47
CA LEU A 289 1.32 -12.03 -4.65
C LEU A 289 2.35 -12.38 -3.55
N SER A 290 2.27 -11.74 -2.38
CA SER A 290 3.15 -12.05 -1.26
C SER A 290 2.94 -13.48 -0.74
N LEU A 291 4.04 -14.21 -0.56
CA LEU A 291 4.01 -15.57 -0.04
C LEU A 291 3.66 -15.57 1.46
N SER A 292 2.96 -16.62 1.91
CA SER A 292 2.55 -16.74 3.32
C SER A 292 3.73 -16.82 4.29
N GLU A 293 4.83 -17.42 3.88
CA GLU A 293 6.07 -17.55 4.65
C GLU A 293 6.78 -16.21 4.90
N ASN A 294 6.52 -15.19 4.06
CA ASN A 294 7.03 -13.85 4.21
C ASN A 294 6.14 -12.96 5.10
N MET A 295 5.07 -13.51 5.67
CA MET A 295 4.13 -12.79 6.54
C MET A 295 4.35 -13.20 7.99
N ILE A 296 5.22 -12.49 8.70
CA ILE A 296 5.54 -12.80 10.09
C ILE A 296 4.48 -12.16 10.99
N VAL A 297 3.76 -12.98 11.73
CA VAL A 297 2.64 -12.56 12.58
C VAL A 297 3.00 -12.68 14.06
N SER A 298 2.52 -11.74 14.87
CA SER A 298 2.65 -11.81 16.32
C SER A 298 1.92 -13.03 16.90
N ASN A 299 2.34 -13.49 18.08
CA ASN A 299 1.86 -14.70 18.72
C ASN A 299 0.37 -14.59 19.07
N ARG A 300 -0.49 -15.33 18.35
CA ARG A 300 -1.93 -15.35 18.57
C ARG A 300 -2.37 -16.27 19.72
N GLU A 301 -1.57 -17.21 20.14
CA GLU A 301 -1.88 -18.03 21.33
C GLU A 301 -1.85 -17.16 22.57
N GLN A 302 -0.82 -16.31 22.67
CA GLN A 302 -0.71 -15.33 23.75
C GLN A 302 -1.70 -14.16 23.58
N TYR A 303 -2.04 -13.77 22.33
CA TYR A 303 -2.89 -12.63 22.01
C TYR A 303 -4.08 -13.01 21.12
N PRO A 304 -5.06 -13.78 21.64
CA PRO A 304 -6.10 -14.44 20.81
C PRO A 304 -7.11 -13.48 20.15
N GLN A 305 -7.15 -12.19 20.56
CA GLN A 305 -8.03 -11.21 19.92
C GLN A 305 -7.50 -10.68 18.59
N ILE A 306 -6.27 -11.05 18.16
CA ILE A 306 -5.73 -10.66 16.86
C ILE A 306 -6.50 -11.38 15.73
N PRO A 307 -6.83 -10.65 14.64
CA PRO A 307 -6.74 -9.20 14.46
C PRO A 307 -7.81 -8.46 15.27
N THR A 308 -7.45 -7.28 15.81
CA THR A 308 -8.36 -6.46 16.63
C THR A 308 -9.17 -5.46 15.79
N SER A 309 -8.64 -5.06 14.65
CA SER A 309 -9.27 -4.19 13.67
C SER A 309 -8.55 -4.27 12.31
N ALA A 310 -9.14 -3.67 11.28
CA ALA A 310 -8.51 -3.56 9.96
C ALA A 310 -7.31 -2.61 9.93
N TYR A 311 -7.21 -1.68 10.88
CA TYR A 311 -6.21 -0.60 10.87
C TYR A 311 -5.17 -0.72 12.00
N GLY A 312 -5.31 -1.69 12.91
CA GLY A 312 -4.43 -1.77 14.09
C GLY A 312 -4.61 -0.63 15.11
N ASN A 313 -5.71 0.13 14.99
CA ASN A 313 -6.04 1.30 15.82
C ASN A 313 -6.80 0.95 17.11
N LYS A 314 -7.01 -0.33 17.40
CA LYS A 314 -7.70 -0.80 18.60
C LYS A 314 -6.75 -1.70 19.37
N THR A 315 -6.12 -1.15 20.40
CA THR A 315 -5.24 -1.88 21.30
C THR A 315 -6.01 -2.30 22.55
N PRO A 316 -6.35 -3.59 22.73
CA PRO A 316 -6.93 -4.07 23.99
C PRO A 316 -5.92 -3.90 25.13
N LYS A 317 -6.39 -3.75 26.36
CA LYS A 317 -5.54 -3.71 27.55
C LYS A 317 -4.68 -4.98 27.61
N GLY A 318 -3.39 -4.83 27.82
CA GLY A 318 -2.41 -5.93 27.85
C GLY A 318 -1.89 -6.37 26.48
N TYR A 319 -2.26 -5.67 25.37
CA TYR A 319 -1.77 -5.94 24.00
C TYR A 319 -0.71 -4.94 23.53
N GLU A 320 -0.19 -4.09 24.41
CA GLU A 320 0.76 -3.03 24.10
C GLU A 320 2.08 -3.60 23.55
N ASN A 321 2.47 -4.80 24.00
CA ASN A 321 3.72 -5.46 23.64
C ASN A 321 3.56 -6.58 22.58
N VAL A 322 2.42 -6.64 21.89
CA VAL A 322 2.11 -7.71 20.94
C VAL A 322 3.19 -7.93 19.89
N MET A 323 3.75 -6.84 19.34
CA MET A 323 4.79 -6.89 18.30
C MET A 323 6.12 -7.44 18.82
N ARG A 324 6.38 -7.42 20.14
CA ARG A 324 7.60 -8.00 20.75
C ARG A 324 7.62 -9.53 20.75
N THR A 325 6.51 -10.17 20.37
CA THR A 325 6.46 -11.63 20.18
C THR A 325 7.00 -12.09 18.82
N ILE A 326 7.31 -11.17 17.92
CA ILE A 326 8.06 -11.46 16.71
C ILE A 326 9.54 -11.39 17.06
N ASP A 327 10.24 -12.52 16.94
CA ASP A 327 11.67 -12.59 17.24
C ASP A 327 12.50 -11.96 16.11
N VAL A 328 13.59 -11.27 16.49
CA VAL A 328 14.55 -10.70 15.53
C VAL A 328 15.14 -11.78 14.62
N ASN A 329 15.44 -12.97 15.19
CA ASN A 329 16.01 -14.09 14.45
C ASN A 329 15.03 -14.65 13.42
N ASP A 330 13.73 -14.67 13.71
CA ASP A 330 12.71 -15.11 12.73
C ASP A 330 12.70 -14.18 11.51
N VAL A 331 12.86 -12.88 11.71
CA VAL A 331 12.94 -11.91 10.62
C VAL A 331 14.22 -12.10 9.82
N ILE A 332 15.37 -12.28 10.48
CA ILE A 332 16.66 -12.52 9.83
C ILE A 332 16.65 -13.84 9.03
N LEU A 333 16.08 -14.90 9.60
CA LEU A 333 15.92 -16.18 8.89
C LEU A 333 15.03 -16.06 7.65
N ALA A 334 13.95 -15.26 7.73
CA ALA A 334 13.12 -14.99 6.57
C ALA A 334 13.88 -14.21 5.48
N VAL A 335 14.71 -13.22 5.87
CA VAL A 335 15.58 -12.50 4.93
C VAL A 335 16.54 -13.46 4.22
N ASN A 336 17.25 -14.30 4.97
CA ASN A 336 18.22 -15.26 4.42
C ASN A 336 17.60 -16.32 3.50
N LYS A 337 16.28 -16.60 3.63
CA LYS A 337 15.57 -17.51 2.72
C LYS A 337 15.16 -16.86 1.41
N VAL A 338 15.00 -15.55 1.41
CA VAL A 338 14.56 -14.78 0.24
C VAL A 338 15.74 -14.35 -0.63
N LEU A 339 16.87 -13.96 -0.02
CA LEU A 339 18.10 -13.50 -0.71
C LEU A 339 19.03 -14.65 -1.08
#